data_f9c6fb2eeabeebf3b60a1271264a6d17
#
_entry.id   f9c6fb2eeabeebf3b60a1271264a6d17
#
_cell.length_a   1.000
_cell.length_b   1.000
_cell.length_c   1.000
_cell.angle_alpha   90.00
_cell.angle_beta   90.00
_cell.angle_gamma   90.00
#
_symmetry.space_group_name_H-M   'P 1'
#
loop_
_entity.id
_entity.type
_entity.pdbx_description
1 polymer ?
#
loop_
_entity_poly.entity_id
_entity_poly.type
_entity_poly.pdbx_seq_one_letter_code
_entity_poly.pdbx_strand_id
1 'polypeptide(L)' 'MFKFETKEQLTKFIQDEILNSSEALDILGCSRQYLNKLVKEGKLIPIKETTRDKLFYKQDIVKRKSLMRK' A
#
# COMPACT_ATOMS: atom_id res chain seq x y z
N MET A 1 13.16 -4.60 -12.53
CA MET A 1 12.35 -3.44 -12.94
C MET A 1 11.22 -3.89 -13.86
N PHE A 2 10.05 -3.33 -13.64
CA PHE A 2 8.90 -3.70 -14.46
C PHE A 2 8.94 -2.96 -15.79
N LYS A 3 8.52 -3.67 -16.84
CA LYS A 3 8.52 -3.12 -18.18
C LYS A 3 7.15 -3.33 -18.77
N PHE A 4 6.50 -2.25 -19.13
CA PHE A 4 5.13 -2.30 -19.66
C PHE A 4 5.12 -1.85 -21.10
N GLU A 5 4.54 -2.67 -21.97
CA GLU A 5 4.46 -2.35 -23.37
C GLU A 5 3.21 -1.58 -23.73
N THR A 6 2.18 -1.69 -22.89
CA THR A 6 0.93 -1.00 -23.16
C THR A 6 0.43 -0.34 -21.88
N LYS A 7 -0.44 0.63 -22.08
CA LYS A 7 -1.11 1.30 -20.98
C LYS A 7 -1.98 0.33 -20.19
N GLU A 8 -2.52 -0.66 -20.85
CA GLU A 8 -3.37 -1.65 -20.21
C GLU A 8 -2.58 -2.51 -19.23
N GLN A 9 -1.37 -2.89 -19.61
CA GLN A 9 -0.50 -3.67 -18.71
C GLN A 9 -0.15 -2.88 -17.46
N LEU A 10 0.17 -1.60 -17.64
CA LEU A 10 0.48 -0.74 -16.52
C LEU A 10 -0.73 -0.56 -15.61
N THR A 11 -1.90 -0.34 -16.20
CA THR A 11 -3.12 -0.16 -15.43
C THR A 11 -3.43 -1.41 -14.61
N LYS A 12 -3.28 -2.58 -15.23
CA LYS A 12 -3.54 -3.83 -14.52
C LYS A 12 -2.56 -4.02 -13.36
N PHE A 13 -1.29 -3.69 -13.58
CA PHE A 13 -0.29 -3.79 -12.53
C PHE A 13 -0.68 -2.90 -11.35
N ILE A 14 -1.08 -1.66 -11.63
CA ILE A 14 -1.47 -0.73 -10.56
C ILE A 14 -2.68 -1.26 -9.81
N GLN A 15 -3.67 -1.78 -10.52
CA GLN A 15 -4.87 -2.32 -9.88
C GLN A 15 -4.57 -3.53 -9.01
N ASP A 16 -3.65 -4.39 -9.45
CA ASP A 16 -3.36 -5.65 -8.76
C ASP A 16 -2.32 -5.50 -7.65
N GLU A 17 -1.33 -4.63 -7.85
CA GLU A 17 -0.17 -4.56 -6.97
C GLU A 17 -0.08 -3.29 -6.15
N ILE A 18 -0.89 -2.30 -6.45
CA ILE A 18 -0.87 -1.02 -5.76
C ILE A 18 -2.18 -0.85 -5.00
N LEU A 19 -2.08 -0.44 -3.74
CA LEU A 19 -3.24 -0.25 -2.89
C LEU A 19 -3.31 1.19 -2.39
N ASN A 20 -4.53 1.71 -2.26
CA ASN A 20 -4.71 2.99 -1.59
C ASN A 20 -4.85 2.74 -0.08
N SER A 21 -5.01 3.81 0.69
CA SER A 21 -5.10 3.68 2.15
C SER A 21 -6.26 2.80 2.58
N SER A 22 -7.42 2.97 1.96
CA SER A 22 -8.60 2.17 2.33
C SER A 22 -8.36 0.69 2.11
N GLU A 23 -7.78 0.34 0.98
CA GLU A 23 -7.48 -1.04 0.67
C GLU A 23 -6.43 -1.61 1.63
N ALA A 24 -5.43 -0.81 1.96
CA ALA A 24 -4.41 -1.22 2.91
C ALA A 24 -5.02 -1.47 4.28
N LEU A 25 -5.94 -0.62 4.72
CA LEU A 25 -6.61 -0.80 6.00
C LEU A 25 -7.43 -2.08 6.04
N ASP A 26 -8.09 -2.41 4.92
CA ASP A 26 -8.87 -3.65 4.84
C ASP A 26 -7.97 -4.87 5.05
N ILE A 27 -6.81 -4.87 4.43
CA ILE A 27 -5.87 -5.99 4.56
C ILE A 27 -5.27 -6.04 5.96
N LEU A 28 -4.82 -4.89 6.46
CA LEU A 28 -4.17 -4.83 7.77
C LEU A 28 -5.15 -5.02 8.92
N GLY A 29 -6.41 -4.66 8.72
CA GLY A 29 -7.41 -4.75 9.77
C GLY A 29 -7.16 -3.81 10.93
N CYS A 30 -6.59 -2.64 10.65
CA CYS A 30 -6.26 -1.67 11.68
C CYS A 30 -6.93 -0.33 11.38
N SER A 31 -6.81 0.60 12.33
CA SER A 31 -7.38 1.93 12.16
C SER A 31 -6.48 2.79 11.28
N ARG A 32 -7.09 3.85 10.74
CA ARG A 32 -6.35 4.82 9.94
C ARG A 32 -5.25 5.48 10.77
N GLN A 33 -5.51 5.71 12.04
CA GLN A 33 -4.50 6.30 12.93
C GLN A 33 -3.27 5.41 13.04
N TYR A 34 -3.50 4.11 13.13
CA TYR A 34 -2.39 3.17 13.23
C TYR A 34 -1.60 3.12 11.93
N LEU A 35 -2.30 3.14 10.79
CA LEU A 35 -1.62 3.18 9.50
C LEU A 35 -0.74 4.43 9.39
N ASN A 36 -1.28 5.58 9.76
CA ASN A 36 -0.52 6.82 9.73
C ASN A 36 0.69 6.75 10.66
N LYS A 37 0.54 6.11 11.80
CA LYS A 37 1.64 5.93 12.72
C LYS A 37 2.75 5.08 12.11
N LEU A 38 2.38 4.01 11.41
CA LEU A 38 3.37 3.16 10.74
C LEU A 38 4.15 3.94 9.68
N VAL A 39 3.45 4.78 8.94
CA VAL A 39 4.09 5.62 7.93
C VAL A 39 5.01 6.65 8.59
N LYS A 40 4.53 7.27 9.64
CA LYS A 40 5.30 8.30 10.33
C LYS A 40 6.57 7.73 10.95
N GLU A 41 6.50 6.50 11.44
CA GLU A 41 7.65 5.84 12.07
C GLU A 41 8.58 5.20 11.04
N GLY A 42 8.24 5.28 9.77
CA GLY A 42 9.06 4.69 8.73
C GLY A 42 8.92 3.20 8.57
N LYS A 43 7.93 2.60 9.20
CA LYS A 43 7.70 1.16 9.10
C LYS A 43 6.96 0.78 7.82
N LEU A 44 6.22 1.73 7.26
CA LEU A 44 5.59 1.59 5.96
C LEU A 44 5.95 2.82 5.15
N ILE A 45 6.46 2.61 3.95
CA ILE A 45 6.86 3.70 3.08
C ILE A 45 5.91 3.74 1.90
N PRO A 46 5.08 4.79 1.78
CA PRO A 46 4.16 4.87 0.65
C PRO A 46 4.92 5.14 -0.64
N ILE A 47 4.39 4.60 -1.73
CA ILE A 47 4.96 4.87 -3.05
C ILE A 47 4.76 6.33 -3.38
N LYS A 48 3.59 6.85 -3.04
CA LYS A 48 3.21 8.22 -3.33
C LYS A 48 2.25 8.70 -2.26
N GLU A 49 2.43 9.93 -1.84
CA GLU A 49 1.56 10.58 -0.88
C GLU A 49 0.87 11.75 -1.55
N THR A 50 -0.46 11.80 -1.45
CA THR A 50 -1.23 12.94 -1.94
C THR A 50 -1.91 13.59 -0.75
N THR A 51 -2.57 14.73 -1.01
CA THR A 51 -3.29 15.43 0.07
C THR A 51 -4.46 14.61 0.60
N ARG A 52 -4.95 13.67 -0.20
CA ARG A 52 -6.13 12.88 0.17
C ARG A 52 -5.82 11.43 0.52
N ASP A 53 -4.71 10.90 0.01
CA ASP A 53 -4.48 9.48 0.12
C ASP A 53 -3.01 9.15 -0.04
N LYS A 54 -2.70 7.89 0.24
CA LYS A 54 -1.37 7.35 0.07
C LYS A 54 -1.49 6.07 -0.73
N LEU A 55 -0.48 5.78 -1.52
CA LEU A 55 -0.42 4.55 -2.31
C LEU A 55 0.70 3.68 -1.78
N PHE A 56 0.41 2.38 -1.68
CA PHE A 56 1.36 1.40 -1.16
C PHE A 56 1.48 0.22 -2.11
N TYR A 57 2.61 -0.45 -2.07
CA TYR A 57 2.74 -1.74 -2.72
C TYR A 57 1.96 -2.77 -1.92
N LYS A 58 1.20 -3.60 -2.61
CA LYS A 58 0.43 -4.66 -1.97
C LYS A 58 1.34 -5.58 -1.17
N GLN A 59 2.50 -5.94 -1.71
CA GLN A 59 3.42 -6.83 -1.02
C GLN A 59 3.94 -6.23 0.28
N ASP A 60 4.13 -4.92 0.32
CA ASP A 60 4.56 -4.26 1.55
C ASP A 60 3.47 -4.35 2.62
N ILE A 61 2.22 -4.18 2.22
CA ILE A 61 1.09 -4.27 3.14
C ILE A 61 0.91 -5.70 3.64
N VAL A 62 1.00 -6.67 2.75
CA VAL A 62 0.87 -8.07 3.13
C VAL A 62 1.99 -8.47 4.07
N LYS A 63 3.21 -8.03 3.80
CA LYS A 63 4.35 -8.30 4.65
C LYS A 63 4.14 -7.71 6.04
N ARG A 64 3.66 -6.46 6.11
CA ARG A 64 3.39 -5.82 7.39
C ARG A 64 2.30 -6.56 8.15
N LYS A 65 1.27 -7.01 7.46
CA LYS A 65 0.22 -7.80 8.07
C LYS A 65 0.80 -9.05 8.73
N SER A 66 1.71 -9.70 8.07
CA SER A 66 2.37 -10.89 8.58
C SER A 66 3.13 -10.60 9.87
N LEU A 67 3.68 -9.39 9.99
CA LEU A 67 4.44 -8.99 11.16
C LEU A 67 3.55 -8.49 12.30
N MET A 68 2.29 -8.17 12.01
CA MET A 68 1.35 -7.68 12.99
C MET A 68 0.63 -8.85 13.64
N ARG A 69 1.30 -9.51 14.52
CA ARG A 69 0.69 -10.67 15.18
C ARG A 69 -0.15 -10.23 16.37
N LYS A 70 -1.20 -10.95 16.55
CA LYS A 70 -2.08 -10.72 17.67
C LYS A 70 -1.86 -11.74 18.73
#